data_a579a7a215e8cbe6939c7f2d4e5cc6de
#
_entry.id   a579a7a215e8cbe6939c7f2d4e5cc6de
#
_cell.length_a   1.000
_cell.length_b   1.000
_cell.length_c   1.000
_cell.angle_alpha   90.00
_cell.angle_beta   90.00
_cell.angle_gamma   90.00
#
_symmetry.space_group_name_H-M   'P 1'
#
loop_
_entity.id
_entity.type
_entity.pdbx_description
1 polymer ?
#
loop_
_entity_poly.entity_id
_entity_poly.type
_entity_poly.pdbx_seq_one_letter_code
_entity_poly.pdbx_strand_id
1 'polypeptide(L)'
;MIAHNPSYEVLFAEETKAGLEGYEVGQNTELNAVNVMTGIYTGRSPKDKYIVMDQNSKDTVWWTSEEYKNDNHPMSEEVWATVKDLAVKELCNKNLYVVDAFCGANKDTRMAVRFIVEVAWQAHFVTNMFIKPTAEELENFEPNFVIYNASKAKVENYKELGLNSETCVAFNVTSREQVIINTWYGGEMKKGMFSMMNYYLPLKGIASMHCSANCDMNGENTAIFFGLSGTGKTTLSTDPKRKLIGDDEHGWDDNGVFNFEGGCYAKVINLDKESEPDIYGAITRDALLENVTVDKNGKIDFADKTVTENTRVSYPIYHIKNIQRPESQGPAAKQVIFLSADAFGVLPPVSILNAEQTKYYFLSGFTAKLAGTERGITEPTPTFSACFGQAFLELHPTKYAEELVKHMQKSGAKAYLVNTGWNGTGKRISIRDTRGIIDRILDHEIDKAPTKTIPYFDFVVPTELEGVNKDILDPRDTYKDASEWEAKAKDLAARFIKNFKKYEGNEAGKALVAAGPKL
;
A
#
# COMPACT_ATOMS: atom_id res chain seq x y z
N MET A 1 25.27 -11.11 -21.67
CA MET A 1 24.56 -12.31 -21.13
C MET A 1 23.16 -11.89 -20.71
N ILE A 2 22.16 -12.70 -21.01
CA ILE A 2 20.80 -12.51 -20.50
C ILE A 2 20.51 -13.69 -19.58
N ALA A 3 20.30 -13.43 -18.30
CA ALA A 3 19.85 -14.40 -17.32
C ALA A 3 18.31 -14.33 -17.23
N HIS A 4 17.62 -15.37 -17.66
CA HIS A 4 16.17 -15.45 -17.66
C HIS A 4 15.67 -16.26 -16.47
N ASN A 5 14.84 -15.69 -15.63
CA ASN A 5 14.34 -16.25 -14.39
C ASN A 5 15.44 -16.91 -13.53
N PRO A 6 16.51 -16.17 -13.18
CA PRO A 6 17.61 -16.73 -12.40
C PRO A 6 17.10 -17.21 -11.03
N SER A 7 17.68 -18.32 -10.56
CA SER A 7 17.40 -18.84 -9.22
C SER A 7 17.95 -17.92 -8.13
N TYR A 8 17.49 -18.11 -6.89
CA TYR A 8 18.03 -17.36 -5.75
C TYR A 8 19.55 -17.57 -5.57
N GLU A 9 20.08 -18.76 -5.85
CA GLU A 9 21.51 -19.00 -5.84
C GLU A 9 22.26 -18.15 -6.85
N VAL A 10 21.75 -18.07 -8.08
CA VAL A 10 22.34 -17.23 -9.14
C VAL A 10 22.26 -15.77 -8.77
N LEU A 11 21.10 -15.30 -8.29
CA LEU A 11 20.92 -13.91 -7.86
C LEU A 11 21.86 -13.55 -6.72
N PHE A 12 21.97 -14.41 -5.70
CA PHE A 12 22.90 -14.20 -4.58
C PHE A 12 24.35 -14.09 -5.08
N ALA A 13 24.77 -14.99 -5.95
CA ALA A 13 26.12 -14.96 -6.53
C ALA A 13 26.38 -13.68 -7.35
N GLU A 14 25.40 -13.27 -8.14
CA GLU A 14 25.52 -12.08 -9.00
C GLU A 14 25.53 -10.77 -8.21
N GLU A 15 24.71 -10.65 -7.17
CA GLU A 15 24.60 -9.41 -6.36
C GLU A 15 25.71 -9.25 -5.31
N THR A 16 26.49 -10.33 -5.05
CA THR A 16 27.59 -10.31 -4.06
C THR A 16 28.95 -10.61 -4.67
N LYS A 17 29.06 -10.77 -6.00
CA LYS A 17 30.32 -11.09 -6.65
C LYS A 17 31.36 -9.99 -6.52
N ALA A 18 32.63 -10.37 -6.58
CA ALA A 18 33.72 -9.42 -6.59
C ALA A 18 33.71 -8.56 -7.87
N GLY A 19 34.13 -7.31 -7.73
CA GLY A 19 34.24 -6.38 -8.87
C GLY A 19 32.98 -5.58 -9.16
N LEU A 20 31.90 -5.75 -8.36
CA LEU A 20 30.76 -4.84 -8.38
C LEU A 20 31.13 -3.50 -7.74
N GLU A 21 30.57 -2.41 -8.25
CA GLU A 21 30.83 -1.06 -7.77
C GLU A 21 29.52 -0.32 -7.46
N GLY A 22 29.62 0.66 -6.56
CA GLY A 22 28.50 1.54 -6.23
C GLY A 22 27.29 0.81 -5.68
N TYR A 23 26.11 1.14 -6.21
CA TYR A 23 24.83 0.60 -5.72
C TYR A 23 24.50 -0.80 -6.25
N GLU A 24 25.35 -1.40 -7.07
CA GLU A 24 25.20 -2.81 -7.48
C GLU A 24 25.64 -3.78 -6.38
N VAL A 25 26.44 -3.31 -5.43
CA VAL A 25 27.05 -4.14 -4.39
C VAL A 25 26.02 -4.58 -3.36
N GLY A 26 25.82 -5.90 -3.28
CA GLY A 26 25.09 -6.52 -2.17
C GLY A 26 26.05 -6.89 -1.04
N GLN A 27 25.67 -6.54 0.18
CA GLN A 27 26.43 -6.82 1.39
C GLN A 27 25.78 -7.95 2.19
N ASN A 28 26.55 -8.98 2.50
CA ASN A 28 26.09 -10.06 3.38
C ASN A 28 25.88 -9.55 4.81
N THR A 29 24.86 -10.07 5.47
CA THR A 29 24.52 -9.71 6.86
C THR A 29 24.55 -10.92 7.79
N GLU A 30 24.56 -10.64 9.10
CA GLU A 30 24.50 -11.66 10.15
C GLU A 30 23.23 -12.54 10.10
N LEU A 31 22.17 -12.07 9.43
CA LEU A 31 20.93 -12.81 9.23
C LEU A 31 20.90 -13.59 7.91
N ASN A 32 22.01 -13.65 7.19
CA ASN A 32 22.17 -14.28 5.88
C ASN A 32 21.38 -13.62 4.73
N ALA A 33 20.62 -12.58 5.01
CA ALA A 33 20.01 -11.75 3.98
C ALA A 33 21.03 -10.76 3.42
N VAL A 34 20.92 -10.44 2.14
CA VAL A 34 21.74 -9.42 1.50
C VAL A 34 21.12 -8.05 1.74
N ASN A 35 21.96 -7.05 2.03
CA ASN A 35 21.57 -5.65 2.06
C ASN A 35 22.11 -4.91 0.85
N VAL A 36 21.29 -4.05 0.26
CA VAL A 36 21.65 -3.20 -0.88
C VAL A 36 21.30 -1.74 -0.58
N MET A 37 22.00 -0.85 -1.28
CA MET A 37 21.73 0.59 -1.23
C MET A 37 21.02 1.02 -2.51
N THR A 38 19.93 1.76 -2.40
CA THR A 38 19.12 2.16 -3.56
C THR A 38 19.50 3.51 -4.15
N GLY A 39 20.60 4.09 -3.69
CA GLY A 39 21.12 5.35 -4.20
C GLY A 39 20.43 6.58 -3.64
N ILE A 40 20.32 7.61 -4.46
CA ILE A 40 19.72 8.88 -4.04
C ILE A 40 18.21 8.78 -3.78
N TYR A 41 17.55 7.78 -4.36
CA TYR A 41 16.13 7.51 -4.14
C TYR A 41 15.97 6.34 -3.16
N THR A 42 15.55 6.64 -1.95
CA THR A 42 15.23 5.65 -0.92
C THR A 42 13.73 5.40 -0.78
N GLY A 43 12.96 5.93 -1.72
CA GLY A 43 11.52 5.82 -1.86
C GLY A 43 11.11 6.14 -3.29
N ARG A 44 9.81 6.06 -3.57
CA ARG A 44 9.25 6.43 -4.87
C ARG A 44 9.41 7.92 -5.15
N SER A 45 9.37 8.29 -6.43
CA SER A 45 9.40 9.67 -6.89
C SER A 45 8.08 10.06 -7.57
N PRO A 46 7.04 10.44 -6.82
CA PRO A 46 5.72 10.76 -7.38
C PRO A 46 5.73 11.93 -8.35
N LYS A 47 6.65 12.87 -8.17
CA LYS A 47 6.80 14.05 -9.05
C LYS A 47 7.31 13.69 -10.46
N ASP A 48 7.93 12.53 -10.59
CA ASP A 48 8.51 12.02 -11.83
C ASP A 48 7.66 10.90 -12.46
N LYS A 49 6.44 10.69 -11.94
CA LYS A 49 5.46 9.75 -12.48
C LYS A 49 4.67 10.38 -13.63
N TYR A 50 4.56 9.66 -14.73
CA TYR A 50 3.81 10.07 -15.92
C TYR A 50 2.96 8.94 -16.47
N ILE A 51 1.84 9.30 -17.08
CA ILE A 51 0.99 8.38 -17.82
C ILE A 51 0.80 8.93 -19.23
N VAL A 52 0.97 8.10 -20.24
CA VAL A 52 0.78 8.53 -21.63
C VAL A 52 -0.66 8.90 -21.85
N MET A 53 -0.90 10.11 -22.33
CA MET A 53 -2.22 10.59 -22.72
C MET A 53 -2.42 10.32 -24.20
N ASP A 54 -3.20 9.30 -24.49
CA ASP A 54 -3.56 8.88 -25.83
C ASP A 54 -5.09 8.78 -26.00
N GLN A 55 -5.53 8.27 -27.11
CA GLN A 55 -6.97 8.15 -27.41
C GLN A 55 -7.73 7.29 -26.40
N ASN A 56 -7.07 6.29 -25.79
CA ASN A 56 -7.69 5.38 -24.84
C ASN A 56 -7.65 5.90 -23.41
N SER A 57 -6.55 6.53 -23.00
CA SER A 57 -6.32 6.97 -21.61
C SER A 57 -6.91 8.33 -21.30
N LYS A 58 -7.05 9.21 -22.29
CA LYS A 58 -7.46 10.62 -22.08
C LYS A 58 -8.77 10.77 -21.32
N ASP A 59 -9.74 9.87 -21.53
CA ASP A 59 -11.08 9.94 -20.94
C ASP A 59 -11.26 9.01 -19.74
N THR A 60 -10.28 8.17 -19.42
CA THR A 60 -10.36 7.18 -18.34
C THR A 60 -9.50 7.52 -17.13
N VAL A 61 -8.32 8.06 -17.36
CA VAL A 61 -7.36 8.38 -16.28
C VAL A 61 -7.82 9.62 -15.50
N TRP A 62 -7.67 9.56 -14.19
CA TRP A 62 -7.87 10.70 -13.31
C TRP A 62 -6.63 11.59 -13.32
N TRP A 63 -6.61 12.52 -14.27
CA TRP A 63 -5.48 13.42 -14.50
C TRP A 63 -5.33 14.47 -13.40
N THR A 64 -4.08 14.82 -13.10
CA THR A 64 -3.80 15.99 -12.24
C THR A 64 -4.32 17.28 -12.88
N SER A 65 -4.86 18.17 -12.07
CA SER A 65 -5.36 19.47 -12.48
C SER A 65 -5.07 20.53 -11.42
N GLU A 66 -5.28 21.81 -11.75
CA GLU A 66 -5.16 22.89 -10.77
C GLU A 66 -6.14 22.74 -9.61
N GLU A 67 -7.33 22.20 -9.91
CA GLU A 67 -8.39 21.99 -8.92
C GLU A 67 -8.13 20.74 -8.06
N TYR A 68 -7.61 19.67 -8.68
CA TYR A 68 -7.39 18.37 -8.03
C TYR A 68 -5.99 17.84 -8.32
N LYS A 69 -5.03 18.24 -7.51
CA LYS A 69 -3.65 17.78 -7.66
C LYS A 69 -3.52 16.31 -7.26
N ASN A 70 -2.93 15.53 -8.15
CA ASN A 70 -2.54 14.14 -7.93
C ASN A 70 -1.25 13.83 -8.70
N ASP A 71 -0.80 12.58 -8.66
CA ASP A 71 0.47 12.17 -9.26
C ASP A 71 0.33 11.68 -10.71
N ASN A 72 -0.86 11.75 -11.32
CA ASN A 72 -1.09 11.29 -12.68
C ASN A 72 -0.80 12.43 -13.68
N HIS A 73 0.49 12.66 -13.94
CA HIS A 73 0.94 13.68 -14.87
C HIS A 73 0.85 13.17 -16.30
N PRO A 74 0.25 13.93 -17.23
CA PRO A 74 0.16 13.50 -18.61
C PRO A 74 1.51 13.56 -19.32
N MET A 75 1.74 12.59 -20.20
CA MET A 75 2.88 12.54 -21.11
C MET A 75 2.37 12.34 -22.54
N SER A 76 2.94 13.09 -23.50
CA SER A 76 2.61 12.89 -24.90
C SER A 76 3.16 11.56 -25.44
N GLU A 77 2.56 11.03 -26.49
CA GLU A 77 3.05 9.84 -27.17
C GLU A 77 4.47 10.03 -27.74
N GLU A 78 4.81 11.25 -28.16
CA GLU A 78 6.14 11.60 -28.68
C GLU A 78 7.21 11.57 -27.57
N VAL A 79 6.92 12.14 -26.40
CA VAL A 79 7.82 12.09 -25.24
C VAL A 79 7.97 10.65 -24.75
N TRP A 80 6.90 9.89 -24.72
CA TRP A 80 6.95 8.46 -24.40
C TRP A 80 7.89 7.69 -25.33
N ALA A 81 7.77 7.89 -26.65
CA ALA A 81 8.66 7.23 -27.61
C ALA A 81 10.13 7.57 -27.35
N THR A 82 10.42 8.82 -26.98
CA THR A 82 11.79 9.28 -26.66
C THR A 82 12.33 8.64 -25.39
N VAL A 83 11.57 8.61 -24.30
CA VAL A 83 12.05 8.01 -23.03
C VAL A 83 12.12 6.49 -23.12
N LYS A 84 11.23 5.85 -23.85
CA LYS A 84 11.29 4.41 -24.12
C LYS A 84 12.55 4.06 -24.93
N ASP A 85 12.83 4.80 -25.99
CA ASP A 85 14.04 4.60 -26.82
C ASP A 85 15.31 4.76 -25.97
N LEU A 86 15.36 5.76 -25.10
CA LEU A 86 16.47 5.95 -24.17
C LEU A 86 16.66 4.74 -23.25
N ALA A 87 15.59 4.23 -22.67
CA ALA A 87 15.66 3.05 -21.79
C ALA A 87 16.09 1.79 -22.54
N VAL A 88 15.55 1.56 -23.74
CA VAL A 88 15.92 0.41 -24.56
C VAL A 88 17.38 0.48 -24.99
N LYS A 89 17.87 1.65 -25.39
CA LYS A 89 19.30 1.84 -25.73
C LYS A 89 20.22 1.59 -24.56
N GLU A 90 19.84 2.06 -23.36
CA GLU A 90 20.60 1.78 -22.13
C GLU A 90 20.71 0.27 -21.85
N LEU A 91 19.62 -0.45 -22.04
CA LEU A 91 19.55 -1.88 -21.75
C LEU A 91 20.16 -2.77 -22.84
N CYS A 92 20.36 -2.23 -24.06
CA CYS A 92 20.97 -2.98 -25.16
C CYS A 92 22.46 -3.28 -24.91
N ASN A 93 22.90 -4.48 -25.32
CA ASN A 93 24.32 -4.91 -25.29
C ASN A 93 24.93 -4.97 -23.88
N LYS A 94 24.13 -5.15 -22.87
CA LYS A 94 24.53 -5.30 -21.46
C LYS A 94 24.22 -6.70 -20.93
N ASN A 95 24.73 -6.97 -19.76
CA ASN A 95 24.24 -8.09 -18.95
C ASN A 95 22.87 -7.72 -18.40
N LEU A 96 21.88 -8.51 -18.69
CA LEU A 96 20.51 -8.28 -18.27
C LEU A 96 20.00 -9.45 -17.45
N TYR A 97 19.09 -9.12 -16.55
CA TYR A 97 18.27 -10.08 -15.81
C TYR A 97 16.82 -9.88 -16.24
N VAL A 98 16.21 -10.93 -16.76
CA VAL A 98 14.82 -10.93 -17.19
C VAL A 98 14.03 -11.83 -16.25
N VAL A 99 13.06 -11.28 -15.57
CA VAL A 99 12.17 -12.01 -14.68
C VAL A 99 10.77 -11.99 -15.25
N ASP A 100 10.21 -13.16 -15.49
CA ASP A 100 8.82 -13.36 -15.87
C ASP A 100 8.05 -13.80 -14.64
N ALA A 101 7.00 -13.07 -14.28
CA ALA A 101 6.22 -13.32 -13.10
C ALA A 101 4.75 -12.89 -13.29
N PHE A 102 3.90 -13.23 -12.34
CA PHE A 102 2.50 -12.79 -12.35
C PHE A 102 2.25 -11.73 -11.28
N CYS A 103 1.42 -10.76 -11.63
CA CYS A 103 0.79 -9.83 -10.70
C CYS A 103 -0.68 -10.22 -10.55
N GLY A 104 -1.06 -10.70 -9.36
CA GLY A 104 -2.40 -11.20 -9.07
C GLY A 104 -2.46 -12.72 -8.93
N ALA A 105 -3.02 -13.20 -7.81
CA ALA A 105 -3.16 -14.63 -7.54
C ALA A 105 -4.34 -15.27 -8.29
N ASN A 106 -5.30 -14.48 -8.75
CA ASN A 106 -6.41 -14.99 -9.55
C ASN A 106 -5.96 -15.21 -11.00
N LYS A 107 -5.95 -16.46 -11.43
CA LYS A 107 -5.48 -16.86 -12.77
C LYS A 107 -6.26 -16.20 -13.92
N ASP A 108 -7.54 -15.86 -13.71
CA ASP A 108 -8.40 -15.30 -14.75
C ASP A 108 -8.12 -13.79 -15.00
N THR A 109 -7.54 -13.11 -14.04
CA THR A 109 -7.36 -11.64 -14.08
C THR A 109 -5.92 -11.18 -13.85
N ARG A 110 -5.01 -12.11 -13.57
CA ARG A 110 -3.59 -11.81 -13.36
C ARG A 110 -2.94 -11.20 -14.60
N MET A 111 -1.94 -10.37 -14.36
CA MET A 111 -1.08 -9.87 -15.43
C MET A 111 0.19 -10.69 -15.50
N ALA A 112 0.57 -11.09 -16.72
CA ALA A 112 1.86 -11.72 -17.01
C ALA A 112 2.87 -10.60 -17.28
N VAL A 113 3.81 -10.41 -16.37
CA VAL A 113 4.75 -9.27 -16.39
C VAL A 113 6.16 -9.73 -16.69
N ARG A 114 6.80 -9.08 -17.65
CA ARG A 114 8.23 -9.24 -17.91
C ARG A 114 9.00 -8.04 -17.39
N PHE A 115 9.89 -8.29 -16.44
CA PHE A 115 10.81 -7.30 -15.90
C PHE A 115 12.17 -7.42 -16.61
N ILE A 116 12.62 -6.34 -17.21
CA ILE A 116 13.94 -6.27 -17.85
C ILE A 116 14.77 -5.27 -17.04
N VAL A 117 15.77 -5.79 -16.32
CA VAL A 117 16.60 -5.00 -15.41
C VAL A 117 18.08 -5.25 -15.67
N GLU A 118 18.92 -4.26 -15.40
CA GLU A 118 20.38 -4.34 -15.54
C GLU A 118 21.12 -4.56 -14.22
N VAL A 119 20.38 -4.64 -13.11
CA VAL A 119 20.92 -4.79 -11.75
C VAL A 119 20.41 -6.08 -11.12
N ALA A 120 21.32 -6.94 -10.66
CA ALA A 120 20.96 -8.26 -10.14
C ALA A 120 19.99 -8.20 -8.95
N TRP A 121 20.21 -7.31 -7.98
CA TRP A 121 19.34 -7.22 -6.81
C TRP A 121 17.95 -6.65 -7.13
N GLN A 122 17.79 -5.93 -8.24
CA GLN A 122 16.44 -5.56 -8.72
C GLN A 122 15.66 -6.77 -9.23
N ALA A 123 16.34 -7.70 -9.88
CA ALA A 123 15.75 -9.00 -10.23
C ALA A 123 15.40 -9.82 -8.99
N HIS A 124 16.24 -9.80 -7.96
CA HIS A 124 15.94 -10.41 -6.67
C HIS A 124 14.70 -9.79 -6.03
N PHE A 125 14.60 -8.47 -6.01
CA PHE A 125 13.44 -7.75 -5.47
C PHE A 125 12.14 -8.19 -6.14
N VAL A 126 12.05 -8.20 -7.46
CA VAL A 126 10.83 -8.59 -8.18
C VAL A 126 10.53 -10.08 -8.05
N THR A 127 11.56 -10.92 -7.90
CA THR A 127 11.40 -12.35 -7.61
C THR A 127 10.74 -12.56 -6.24
N ASN A 128 11.09 -11.74 -5.24
CA ASN A 128 10.43 -11.77 -3.94
C ASN A 128 8.99 -11.24 -3.99
N MET A 129 8.75 -10.19 -4.78
CA MET A 129 7.51 -9.42 -4.68
C MET A 129 6.39 -9.88 -5.61
N PHE A 130 6.70 -10.61 -6.68
CA PHE A 130 5.71 -11.07 -7.64
C PHE A 130 5.52 -12.58 -7.58
N ILE A 131 4.41 -13.06 -8.11
CA ILE A 131 4.04 -14.47 -8.06
C ILE A 131 4.87 -15.25 -9.08
N LYS A 132 5.59 -16.23 -8.59
CA LYS A 132 6.48 -17.07 -9.40
C LYS A 132 5.67 -18.04 -10.25
N PRO A 133 5.88 -18.05 -11.59
CA PRO A 133 5.27 -19.04 -12.46
C PRO A 133 5.80 -20.45 -12.18
N THR A 134 4.97 -21.45 -12.46
CA THR A 134 5.43 -22.84 -12.52
C THR A 134 6.34 -23.06 -13.75
N ALA A 135 7.11 -24.15 -13.78
CA ALA A 135 7.94 -24.50 -14.92
C ALA A 135 7.13 -24.59 -16.22
N GLU A 136 5.94 -25.20 -16.17
CA GLU A 136 5.01 -25.30 -17.32
C GLU A 136 4.53 -23.92 -17.78
N GLU A 137 4.19 -23.04 -16.85
CA GLU A 137 3.75 -21.68 -17.16
C GLU A 137 4.87 -20.84 -17.79
N LEU A 138 6.14 -21.10 -17.41
CA LEU A 138 7.30 -20.44 -18.01
C LEU A 138 7.57 -20.88 -19.45
N GLU A 139 7.34 -22.16 -19.78
CA GLU A 139 7.52 -22.67 -21.15
C GLU A 139 6.63 -21.94 -22.17
N ASN A 140 5.46 -21.54 -21.76
CA ASN A 140 4.47 -20.87 -22.61
C ASN A 140 4.21 -19.42 -22.18
N PHE A 141 5.15 -18.79 -21.49
CA PHE A 141 4.98 -17.46 -20.94
C PHE A 141 4.96 -16.39 -22.03
N GLU A 142 3.84 -15.72 -22.17
CA GLU A 142 3.68 -14.54 -23.02
C GLU A 142 3.35 -13.33 -22.13
N PRO A 143 4.25 -12.34 -22.02
CA PRO A 143 3.97 -11.17 -21.20
C PRO A 143 2.86 -10.33 -21.84
N ASN A 144 1.94 -9.87 -20.99
CA ASN A 144 0.96 -8.86 -21.39
C ASN A 144 1.25 -7.48 -20.76
N PHE A 145 2.36 -7.37 -20.02
CA PHE A 145 2.93 -6.12 -19.53
C PHE A 145 4.44 -6.23 -19.45
N VAL A 146 5.18 -5.20 -19.90
CA VAL A 146 6.64 -5.19 -19.89
C VAL A 146 7.18 -3.97 -19.16
N ILE A 147 8.13 -4.19 -18.26
CA ILE A 147 8.83 -3.15 -17.53
C ILE A 147 10.29 -3.06 -17.99
N TYR A 148 10.67 -1.89 -18.49
CA TYR A 148 12.05 -1.54 -18.86
C TYR A 148 12.64 -0.70 -17.73
N ASN A 149 13.52 -1.29 -16.92
CA ASN A 149 14.17 -0.59 -15.82
C ASN A 149 15.61 -0.23 -16.17
N ALA A 150 15.82 1.01 -16.62
CA ALA A 150 17.10 1.59 -16.98
C ALA A 150 17.61 2.52 -15.87
N SER A 151 17.88 1.97 -14.69
CA SER A 151 18.27 2.74 -13.49
C SER A 151 19.52 3.58 -13.66
N LYS A 152 20.45 3.14 -14.53
CA LYS A 152 21.72 3.83 -14.77
C LYS A 152 21.63 4.96 -15.80
N ALA A 153 20.53 5.03 -16.56
CA ALA A 153 20.30 6.10 -17.52
C ALA A 153 19.76 7.37 -16.85
N LYS A 154 19.85 8.49 -17.56
CA LYS A 154 19.30 9.79 -17.17
C LYS A 154 18.64 10.43 -18.36
N VAL A 155 17.56 11.19 -18.13
CA VAL A 155 16.94 12.03 -19.14
C VAL A 155 17.63 13.41 -19.07
N GLU A 156 18.76 13.57 -19.75
CA GLU A 156 19.56 14.79 -19.67
C GLU A 156 18.82 16.02 -20.22
N ASN A 157 18.05 15.83 -21.27
CA ASN A 157 17.25 16.88 -21.90
C ASN A 157 15.81 16.99 -21.35
N TYR A 158 15.62 16.64 -20.08
CA TYR A 158 14.28 16.60 -19.46
C TYR A 158 13.48 17.90 -19.58
N LYS A 159 14.15 19.05 -19.51
CA LYS A 159 13.50 20.37 -19.64
C LYS A 159 12.88 20.56 -21.02
N GLU A 160 13.58 20.14 -22.07
CA GLU A 160 13.08 20.20 -23.45
C GLU A 160 11.87 19.30 -23.66
N LEU A 161 11.82 18.17 -22.94
CA LEU A 161 10.72 17.22 -22.98
C LEU A 161 9.55 17.59 -22.04
N GLY A 162 9.69 18.67 -21.29
CA GLY A 162 8.66 19.08 -20.33
C GLY A 162 8.57 18.20 -19.08
N LEU A 163 9.64 17.46 -18.73
CA LEU A 163 9.69 16.60 -17.55
C LEU A 163 10.19 17.37 -16.33
N ASN A 164 9.88 16.84 -15.16
CA ASN A 164 10.23 17.45 -13.87
C ASN A 164 11.72 17.37 -13.54
N SER A 165 12.37 16.26 -13.90
CA SER A 165 13.78 16.02 -13.61
C SER A 165 14.40 15.00 -14.58
N GLU A 166 15.69 14.68 -14.37
CA GLU A 166 16.39 13.61 -15.09
C GLU A 166 15.81 12.20 -14.84
N THR A 167 14.94 12.08 -13.83
CA THR A 167 14.27 10.83 -13.45
C THR A 167 12.91 10.75 -14.13
N CYS A 168 12.56 9.55 -14.61
CA CYS A 168 11.29 9.34 -15.28
C CYS A 168 10.73 7.95 -14.93
N VAL A 169 9.50 7.93 -14.44
CA VAL A 169 8.71 6.73 -14.21
C VAL A 169 7.43 6.86 -15.00
N ALA A 170 7.40 6.28 -16.19
CA ALA A 170 6.35 6.49 -17.16
C ALA A 170 5.59 5.20 -17.47
N PHE A 171 4.28 5.33 -17.64
CA PHE A 171 3.37 4.22 -17.95
C PHE A 171 2.63 4.48 -19.25
N ASN A 172 2.54 3.47 -20.08
CA ASN A 172 1.65 3.44 -21.23
C ASN A 172 0.60 2.35 -21.03
N VAL A 173 -0.62 2.75 -20.67
CA VAL A 173 -1.70 1.79 -20.37
C VAL A 173 -2.26 1.12 -21.63
N THR A 174 -2.04 1.69 -22.79
CA THR A 174 -2.48 1.14 -24.09
C THR A 174 -1.52 0.09 -24.61
N SER A 175 -0.23 0.39 -24.64
CA SER A 175 0.81 -0.58 -25.06
C SER A 175 1.21 -1.55 -23.95
N ARG A 176 0.75 -1.30 -22.71
CA ARG A 176 1.03 -2.11 -21.52
C ARG A 176 2.52 -2.19 -21.19
N GLU A 177 3.10 -1.04 -20.98
CA GLU A 177 4.53 -0.89 -20.71
C GLU A 177 4.80 0.14 -19.60
N GLN A 178 5.88 -0.08 -18.86
CA GLN A 178 6.46 0.90 -17.94
C GLN A 178 7.93 1.12 -18.28
N VAL A 179 8.36 2.37 -18.21
CA VAL A 179 9.77 2.77 -18.32
C VAL A 179 10.21 3.42 -17.02
N ILE A 180 11.35 2.97 -16.48
CA ILE A 180 11.97 3.55 -15.29
C ILE A 180 13.36 4.01 -15.64
N ILE A 181 13.67 5.27 -15.40
CA ILE A 181 14.97 5.90 -15.67
C ILE A 181 15.47 6.63 -14.43
N ASN A 182 16.73 6.46 -14.09
CA ASN A 182 17.47 7.18 -13.05
C ASN A 182 16.96 6.99 -11.61
N THR A 183 16.28 5.92 -11.33
CA THR A 183 16.00 5.50 -9.95
C THR A 183 16.28 4.02 -9.78
N TRP A 184 16.96 3.69 -8.68
CA TRP A 184 17.29 2.30 -8.35
C TRP A 184 16.26 1.66 -7.41
N TYR A 185 15.36 2.46 -6.85
CA TYR A 185 14.38 2.00 -5.87
C TYR A 185 13.41 0.98 -6.47
N GLY A 186 13.46 -0.26 -5.98
CA GLY A 186 12.66 -1.37 -6.49
C GLY A 186 11.15 -1.16 -6.34
N GLY A 187 10.74 -0.36 -5.36
CA GLY A 187 9.34 -0.01 -5.13
C GLY A 187 8.64 0.70 -6.30
N GLU A 188 9.38 1.27 -7.26
CA GLU A 188 8.79 1.82 -8.49
C GLU A 188 8.19 0.72 -9.38
N MET A 189 8.82 -0.46 -9.44
CA MET A 189 8.25 -1.63 -10.14
C MET A 189 7.06 -2.22 -9.39
N LYS A 190 7.20 -2.39 -8.08
CA LYS A 190 6.13 -2.92 -7.22
C LYS A 190 4.88 -2.06 -7.28
N LYS A 191 4.99 -0.78 -6.95
CA LYS A 191 3.86 0.16 -6.95
C LYS A 191 3.41 0.54 -8.35
N GLY A 192 4.30 0.46 -9.33
CA GLY A 192 3.95 0.61 -10.72
C GLY A 192 2.93 -0.43 -11.16
N MET A 193 3.16 -1.69 -10.86
CA MET A 193 2.18 -2.75 -11.17
C MET A 193 0.90 -2.63 -10.35
N PHE A 194 0.99 -2.19 -9.09
CA PHE A 194 -0.19 -1.87 -8.31
C PHE A 194 -1.04 -0.78 -8.98
N SER A 195 -0.41 0.29 -9.44
CA SER A 195 -1.10 1.35 -10.19
C SER A 195 -1.76 0.81 -11.46
N MET A 196 -1.11 -0.12 -12.15
CA MET A 196 -1.69 -0.75 -13.35
C MET A 196 -2.89 -1.64 -13.01
N MET A 197 -2.82 -2.42 -11.95
CA MET A 197 -3.97 -3.19 -11.44
C MET A 197 -5.13 -2.24 -11.07
N ASN A 198 -4.82 -1.11 -10.46
CA ASN A 198 -5.81 -0.05 -10.15
C ASN A 198 -6.42 0.60 -11.40
N TYR A 199 -5.76 0.52 -12.53
CA TYR A 199 -6.33 0.96 -13.81
C TYR A 199 -7.22 -0.11 -14.45
N TYR A 200 -6.68 -1.32 -14.62
CA TYR A 200 -7.36 -2.36 -15.41
C TYR A 200 -8.49 -3.07 -14.68
N LEU A 201 -8.33 -3.37 -13.38
CA LEU A 201 -9.30 -4.21 -12.67
C LEU A 201 -10.65 -3.52 -12.39
N PRO A 202 -10.70 -2.26 -11.91
CA PRO A 202 -12.00 -1.62 -11.70
C PRO A 202 -12.81 -1.44 -12.97
N LEU A 203 -12.15 -1.28 -14.12
CA LEU A 203 -12.82 -1.24 -15.43
C LEU A 203 -13.49 -2.58 -15.81
N LYS A 204 -13.09 -3.67 -15.15
CA LYS A 204 -13.69 -5.01 -15.29
C LYS A 204 -14.66 -5.35 -14.16
N GLY A 205 -14.97 -4.40 -13.28
CA GLY A 205 -15.84 -4.63 -12.14
C GLY A 205 -15.20 -5.37 -10.97
N ILE A 206 -13.87 -5.33 -10.85
CA ILE A 206 -13.09 -5.95 -9.78
C ILE A 206 -12.58 -4.85 -8.87
N ALA A 207 -12.78 -4.98 -7.56
CA ALA A 207 -12.20 -4.04 -6.60
C ALA A 207 -10.68 -4.23 -6.53
N SER A 208 -9.95 -3.12 -6.58
CA SER A 208 -8.50 -3.07 -6.39
C SER A 208 -8.22 -2.21 -5.17
N MET A 209 -7.44 -2.74 -4.22
CA MET A 209 -7.42 -2.22 -2.85
C MET A 209 -6.00 -2.17 -2.28
N HIS A 210 -5.63 -1.02 -1.72
CA HIS A 210 -4.45 -0.86 -0.89
C HIS A 210 -4.79 -1.27 0.55
N CYS A 211 -4.72 -2.57 0.82
CA CYS A 211 -5.10 -3.15 2.10
C CYS A 211 -4.30 -4.41 2.39
N SER A 212 -4.21 -4.78 3.65
CA SER A 212 -3.83 -6.12 4.06
C SER A 212 -5.07 -7.01 4.21
N ALA A 213 -4.89 -8.32 4.14
CA ALA A 213 -5.96 -9.28 4.27
C ALA A 213 -5.52 -10.52 5.04
N ASN A 214 -6.41 -11.03 5.89
CA ASN A 214 -6.24 -12.31 6.58
C ASN A 214 -7.57 -13.07 6.64
N CYS A 215 -7.51 -14.32 7.03
CA CYS A 215 -8.68 -15.15 7.28
C CYS A 215 -8.49 -15.94 8.58
N ASP A 216 -9.53 -16.63 9.04
CA ASP A 216 -9.42 -17.49 10.22
C ASP A 216 -8.60 -18.78 9.93
N MET A 217 -8.38 -19.58 10.95
CA MET A 217 -7.55 -20.79 10.83
C MET A 217 -8.19 -21.87 9.94
N ASN A 218 -9.48 -21.76 9.65
CA ASN A 218 -10.20 -22.63 8.71
C ASN A 218 -10.16 -22.12 7.25
N GLY A 219 -9.53 -20.96 7.01
CA GLY A 219 -9.50 -20.35 5.70
C GLY A 219 -10.78 -19.61 5.32
N GLU A 220 -11.60 -19.28 6.30
CA GLU A 220 -12.87 -18.57 6.15
C GLU A 220 -12.82 -17.21 6.85
N ASN A 221 -13.93 -16.47 6.82
CA ASN A 221 -14.07 -15.21 7.59
C ASN A 221 -12.97 -14.20 7.26
N THR A 222 -12.79 -13.92 5.99
CA THR A 222 -11.78 -12.96 5.51
C THR A 222 -12.07 -11.56 6.01
N ALA A 223 -11.03 -10.90 6.53
CA ALA A 223 -11.02 -9.49 6.92
C ALA A 223 -9.99 -8.72 6.11
N ILE A 224 -10.33 -7.50 5.72
CA ILE A 224 -9.43 -6.58 5.02
C ILE A 224 -9.23 -5.31 5.84
N PHE A 225 -7.97 -4.83 5.84
CA PHE A 225 -7.54 -3.70 6.66
C PHE A 225 -6.94 -2.64 5.76
N PHE A 226 -7.57 -1.47 5.73
CA PHE A 226 -7.03 -0.27 5.09
C PHE A 226 -6.41 0.63 6.16
N GLY A 227 -5.37 1.35 5.79
CA GLY A 227 -4.75 2.31 6.69
C GLY A 227 -3.47 2.88 6.11
N LEU A 228 -3.18 4.12 6.46
CA LEU A 228 -1.93 4.80 6.12
C LEU A 228 -0.81 4.39 7.07
N SER A 229 0.41 4.81 6.76
CA SER A 229 1.58 4.58 7.62
C SER A 229 1.32 5.08 9.05
N GLY A 230 1.67 4.28 10.05
CA GLY A 230 1.53 4.64 11.46
C GLY A 230 0.15 4.36 12.08
N THR A 231 -0.80 3.83 11.31
CA THR A 231 -2.14 3.48 11.81
C THR A 231 -2.23 2.08 12.43
N GLY A 232 -1.19 1.27 12.25
CA GLY A 232 -1.13 -0.09 12.77
C GLY A 232 -1.58 -1.18 11.79
N LYS A 233 -1.70 -0.87 10.50
CA LYS A 233 -2.18 -1.82 9.48
C LYS A 233 -1.43 -3.16 9.54
N THR A 234 -0.11 -3.16 9.45
CA THR A 234 0.71 -4.38 9.49
C THR A 234 0.57 -5.12 10.83
N THR A 235 0.70 -4.38 11.94
CA THR A 235 0.64 -4.97 13.29
C THR A 235 -0.72 -5.61 13.59
N LEU A 236 -1.82 -4.94 13.22
CA LEU A 236 -3.17 -5.39 13.52
C LEU A 236 -3.69 -6.47 12.58
N SER A 237 -3.22 -6.51 11.35
CA SER A 237 -3.54 -7.58 10.39
C SER A 237 -2.72 -8.85 10.61
N THR A 238 -1.57 -8.74 11.29
CA THR A 238 -0.76 -9.88 11.71
C THR A 238 -1.26 -10.35 13.07
N ASP A 239 -1.88 -11.51 13.09
CA ASP A 239 -2.48 -12.12 14.29
C ASP A 239 -2.14 -13.61 14.28
N PRO A 240 -1.54 -14.15 15.36
CA PRO A 240 -1.22 -15.58 15.43
C PRO A 240 -2.44 -16.50 15.36
N LYS A 241 -3.63 -15.97 15.57
CA LYS A 241 -4.92 -16.68 15.45
C LYS A 241 -5.50 -16.65 14.03
N ARG A 242 -4.82 -15.98 13.09
CA ARG A 242 -5.30 -15.78 11.72
C ARG A 242 -4.23 -16.20 10.72
N LYS A 243 -4.64 -16.49 9.49
CA LYS A 243 -3.76 -16.81 8.37
C LYS A 243 -3.65 -15.59 7.45
N LEU A 244 -2.43 -15.20 7.12
CA LEU A 244 -2.16 -14.10 6.21
C LEU A 244 -2.52 -14.47 4.77
N ILE A 245 -3.29 -13.61 4.10
CA ILE A 245 -3.51 -13.67 2.65
C ILE A 245 -2.48 -12.76 1.96
N GLY A 246 -2.28 -11.57 2.47
CA GLY A 246 -1.26 -10.63 2.02
C GLY A 246 -1.20 -9.37 2.88
N ASP A 247 -0.11 -8.63 2.77
CA ASP A 247 0.17 -7.51 3.67
C ASP A 247 -0.20 -6.13 3.11
N ASP A 248 -0.43 -5.97 1.78
CA ASP A 248 -0.46 -4.62 1.20
C ASP A 248 -1.44 -4.39 0.04
N GLU A 249 -1.55 -5.32 -0.92
CA GLU A 249 -2.26 -5.09 -2.19
C GLU A 249 -3.17 -6.27 -2.56
N HIS A 250 -4.45 -6.01 -2.73
CA HIS A 250 -5.44 -7.07 -2.99
C HIS A 250 -6.48 -6.65 -4.03
N GLY A 251 -7.00 -7.66 -4.72
CA GLY A 251 -8.22 -7.57 -5.51
C GLY A 251 -9.37 -8.29 -4.82
N TRP A 252 -10.58 -7.93 -5.20
CA TRP A 252 -11.79 -8.59 -4.76
C TRP A 252 -12.75 -8.74 -5.93
N ASP A 253 -12.97 -9.97 -6.36
CA ASP A 253 -13.90 -10.33 -7.42
C ASP A 253 -15.02 -11.24 -6.88
N ASP A 254 -15.80 -11.83 -7.78
CA ASP A 254 -16.91 -12.71 -7.40
C ASP A 254 -16.45 -14.03 -6.75
N ASN A 255 -15.17 -14.41 -6.89
CA ASN A 255 -14.59 -15.60 -6.27
C ASN A 255 -13.99 -15.34 -4.89
N GLY A 256 -13.77 -14.09 -4.53
CA GLY A 256 -13.22 -13.70 -3.23
C GLY A 256 -12.08 -12.69 -3.31
N VAL A 257 -11.32 -12.61 -2.22
CA VAL A 257 -10.17 -11.71 -2.07
C VAL A 257 -8.90 -12.42 -2.50
N PHE A 258 -8.05 -11.76 -3.27
CA PHE A 258 -6.78 -12.30 -3.72
C PHE A 258 -5.66 -11.25 -3.65
N ASN A 259 -4.47 -11.73 -3.33
CA ASN A 259 -3.27 -10.92 -3.26
C ASN A 259 -2.73 -10.64 -4.68
N PHE A 260 -2.20 -9.45 -4.92
CA PHE A 260 -1.49 -9.15 -6.16
C PHE A 260 -0.05 -9.65 -6.14
N GLU A 261 0.50 -9.85 -4.96
CA GLU A 261 1.92 -10.07 -4.72
C GLU A 261 2.24 -11.52 -4.33
N GLY A 262 3.50 -11.91 -4.54
CA GLY A 262 4.05 -13.20 -4.12
C GLY A 262 4.87 -13.10 -2.83
N GLY A 263 5.03 -11.92 -2.26
CA GLY A 263 5.82 -11.66 -1.06
C GLY A 263 5.37 -10.45 -0.29
N CYS A 264 6.18 -10.08 0.68
CA CYS A 264 5.93 -8.96 1.58
C CYS A 264 7.07 -7.93 1.49
N TYR A 265 6.72 -6.66 1.67
CA TYR A 265 7.67 -5.54 1.65
C TYR A 265 7.49 -4.67 2.89
N ALA A 266 8.22 -5.02 3.94
CA ALA A 266 8.05 -4.43 5.27
C ALA A 266 9.08 -3.34 5.58
N LYS A 267 8.67 -2.34 6.36
CA LYS A 267 9.61 -1.40 6.99
C LYS A 267 10.36 -2.11 8.11
N VAL A 268 11.66 -1.83 8.21
CA VAL A 268 12.52 -2.42 9.24
C VAL A 268 13.21 -1.38 10.12
N ILE A 269 12.87 -0.10 9.99
CA ILE A 269 13.36 0.90 10.93
C ILE A 269 12.90 0.57 12.35
N ASN A 270 13.83 0.55 13.30
CA ASN A 270 13.59 0.14 14.68
C ASN A 270 12.97 -1.25 14.84
N LEU A 271 13.20 -2.15 13.87
CA LEU A 271 12.68 -3.51 13.94
C LEU A 271 13.16 -4.20 15.22
N ASP A 272 12.23 -4.74 15.98
CA ASP A 272 12.47 -5.47 17.21
C ASP A 272 11.93 -6.89 17.13
N LYS A 273 12.77 -7.85 17.47
CA LYS A 273 12.46 -9.28 17.39
C LYS A 273 11.26 -9.70 18.25
N GLU A 274 11.07 -9.04 19.37
CA GLU A 274 10.01 -9.40 20.33
C GLU A 274 8.66 -8.81 19.95
N SER A 275 8.68 -7.59 19.43
CA SER A 275 7.45 -6.90 19.02
C SER A 275 6.93 -7.34 17.64
N GLU A 276 7.87 -7.70 16.74
CA GLU A 276 7.56 -8.07 15.35
C GLU A 276 8.27 -9.36 14.93
N PRO A 277 7.98 -10.48 15.63
CA PRO A 277 8.71 -11.74 15.44
C PRO A 277 8.56 -12.31 14.03
N ASP A 278 7.43 -12.11 13.36
CA ASP A 278 7.20 -12.63 12.01
C ASP A 278 8.07 -11.95 10.97
N ILE A 279 8.16 -10.61 11.01
CA ILE A 279 9.02 -9.83 10.09
C ILE A 279 10.48 -10.16 10.38
N TYR A 280 10.90 -10.14 11.65
CA TYR A 280 12.28 -10.46 12.01
C TYR A 280 12.66 -11.88 11.60
N GLY A 281 11.80 -12.86 11.85
CA GLY A 281 12.00 -14.27 11.47
C GLY A 281 12.00 -14.52 9.95
N ALA A 282 11.42 -13.62 9.18
CA ALA A 282 11.40 -13.69 7.71
C ALA A 282 12.70 -13.20 7.08
N ILE A 283 13.56 -12.49 7.83
CA ILE A 283 14.85 -12.00 7.35
C ILE A 283 15.86 -13.15 7.36
N THR A 284 15.85 -13.92 6.30
CA THR A 284 16.73 -15.06 6.06
C THR A 284 17.40 -14.92 4.68
N ARG A 285 18.07 -15.96 4.19
CA ARG A 285 18.89 -15.92 3.00
C ARG A 285 18.24 -15.29 1.76
N ASP A 286 17.00 -15.63 1.46
CA ASP A 286 16.34 -15.18 0.24
C ASP A 286 15.64 -13.81 0.40
N ALA A 287 15.64 -13.25 1.61
CA ALA A 287 15.20 -11.89 1.86
C ALA A 287 16.21 -10.88 1.33
N LEU A 288 15.73 -9.70 0.95
CA LEU A 288 16.55 -8.58 0.48
C LEU A 288 16.28 -7.36 1.35
N LEU A 289 17.30 -6.90 2.06
CA LEU A 289 17.29 -5.67 2.85
C LEU A 289 17.66 -4.48 1.96
N GLU A 290 17.07 -3.33 2.22
CA GLU A 290 17.33 -2.09 1.50
C GLU A 290 17.65 -0.95 2.46
N ASN A 291 18.81 -0.30 2.23
CA ASN A 291 19.26 0.92 2.91
C ASN A 291 19.46 0.77 4.43
N VAL A 292 19.64 -0.44 4.90
CA VAL A 292 19.94 -0.72 6.30
C VAL A 292 21.42 -0.48 6.56
N THR A 293 21.78 0.03 7.73
CA THR A 293 23.19 0.15 8.13
C THR A 293 23.72 -1.20 8.57
N VAL A 294 24.81 -1.62 7.94
CA VAL A 294 25.49 -2.89 8.21
C VAL A 294 26.99 -2.62 8.41
N ASP A 295 27.56 -3.10 9.49
CA ASP A 295 28.99 -2.93 9.77
C ASP A 295 29.85 -3.91 8.95
N LYS A 296 31.17 -3.78 9.12
CA LYS A 296 32.16 -4.65 8.42
C LYS A 296 32.04 -6.14 8.75
N ASN A 297 31.40 -6.48 9.86
CA ASN A 297 31.19 -7.85 10.31
C ASN A 297 29.80 -8.38 9.92
N GLY A 298 29.03 -7.62 9.19
CA GLY A 298 27.67 -7.98 8.77
C GLY A 298 26.59 -7.71 9.81
N LYS A 299 26.93 -7.04 10.93
CA LYS A 299 25.96 -6.72 11.97
C LYS A 299 25.05 -5.58 11.54
N ILE A 300 23.76 -5.78 11.73
CA ILE A 300 22.71 -4.85 11.31
C ILE A 300 22.35 -3.91 12.45
N ASP A 301 22.24 -2.61 12.14
CA ASP A 301 21.66 -1.60 13.03
C ASP A 301 20.32 -1.11 12.44
N PHE A 302 19.22 -1.70 12.91
CA PHE A 302 17.87 -1.32 12.47
C PHE A 302 17.43 0.07 12.99
N ALA A 303 18.09 0.63 13.98
CA ALA A 303 17.75 1.94 14.54
C ALA A 303 18.38 3.10 13.77
N ASP A 304 19.45 2.83 13.00
CA ASP A 304 20.12 3.86 12.23
C ASP A 304 19.27 4.34 11.05
N LYS A 305 19.05 5.63 11.01
CA LYS A 305 18.30 6.34 10.00
C LYS A 305 19.10 7.39 9.23
N THR A 306 20.42 7.30 9.30
CA THR A 306 21.31 8.27 8.63
C THR A 306 21.13 8.29 7.11
N VAL A 307 20.85 7.14 6.51
CA VAL A 307 20.53 7.03 5.07
C VAL A 307 19.07 7.39 4.82
N THR A 308 18.15 6.75 5.53
CA THR A 308 16.71 6.96 5.40
C THR A 308 15.96 6.35 6.58
N GLU A 309 14.78 6.88 6.88
CA GLU A 309 13.80 6.22 7.76
C GLU A 309 13.00 5.13 7.03
N ASN A 310 13.09 5.05 5.69
CA ASN A 310 12.38 4.10 4.85
C ASN A 310 13.23 2.86 4.54
N THR A 311 13.89 2.31 5.56
CA THR A 311 14.58 1.02 5.44
C THR A 311 13.57 -0.10 5.25
N ARG A 312 13.88 -1.05 4.37
CA ARG A 312 12.93 -2.09 3.95
C ARG A 312 13.55 -3.47 3.93
N VAL A 313 12.68 -4.47 3.96
CA VAL A 313 12.99 -5.86 3.59
C VAL A 313 11.90 -6.39 2.67
N SER A 314 12.30 -7.07 1.60
CA SER A 314 11.41 -7.90 0.79
C SER A 314 11.71 -9.38 1.02
N TYR A 315 10.67 -10.20 1.08
CA TYR A 315 10.79 -11.64 1.23
C TYR A 315 9.59 -12.36 0.61
N PRO A 316 9.78 -13.62 0.14
CA PRO A 316 8.66 -14.42 -0.33
C PRO A 316 7.65 -14.67 0.80
N ILE A 317 6.38 -14.76 0.48
CA ILE A 317 5.31 -14.96 1.49
C ILE A 317 5.52 -16.25 2.33
N TYR A 318 6.22 -17.23 1.77
CA TYR A 318 6.53 -18.50 2.46
C TYR A 318 7.46 -18.35 3.68
N HIS A 319 8.12 -17.23 3.84
CA HIS A 319 8.88 -16.93 5.05
C HIS A 319 7.98 -16.70 6.27
N ILE A 320 6.70 -16.44 6.07
CA ILE A 320 5.68 -16.35 7.13
C ILE A 320 5.04 -17.72 7.34
N LYS A 321 4.95 -18.16 8.61
CA LYS A 321 4.44 -19.49 8.95
C LYS A 321 2.93 -19.63 8.73
N ASN A 322 2.17 -18.65 9.20
CA ASN A 322 0.71 -18.68 9.18
C ASN A 322 0.17 -17.98 7.94
N ILE A 323 0.33 -18.61 6.77
CA ILE A 323 -0.26 -18.13 5.52
C ILE A 323 -1.45 -18.98 5.12
N GLN A 324 -2.41 -18.36 4.43
CA GLN A 324 -3.52 -19.08 3.83
C GLN A 324 -3.03 -19.98 2.70
N ARG A 325 -3.65 -21.16 2.59
CA ARG A 325 -3.39 -22.11 1.52
C ARG A 325 -4.71 -22.57 0.87
N PRO A 326 -4.81 -22.59 -0.47
CA PRO A 326 -3.78 -22.18 -1.44
C PRO A 326 -3.39 -20.70 -1.24
N GLU A 327 -2.14 -20.40 -1.54
CA GLU A 327 -1.52 -19.12 -1.22
C GLU A 327 -2.25 -17.94 -1.83
N SER A 328 -2.29 -16.83 -1.08
CA SER A 328 -2.69 -15.52 -1.58
C SER A 328 -4.15 -15.42 -2.04
N GLN A 329 -5.00 -16.32 -1.61
CA GLN A 329 -6.43 -16.34 -1.93
C GLN A 329 -7.27 -16.62 -0.70
N GLY A 330 -8.45 -16.02 -0.62
CA GLY A 330 -9.44 -16.27 0.42
C GLY A 330 -10.85 -16.02 -0.08
N PRO A 331 -11.87 -16.44 0.66
CA PRO A 331 -13.25 -16.14 0.31
C PRO A 331 -13.53 -14.62 0.36
N ALA A 332 -14.69 -14.22 -0.09
CA ALA A 332 -15.17 -12.84 -0.01
C ALA A 332 -15.05 -12.29 1.42
N ALA A 333 -14.62 -11.05 1.56
CA ALA A 333 -14.46 -10.43 2.87
C ALA A 333 -15.80 -10.32 3.61
N LYS A 334 -15.76 -10.52 4.92
CA LYS A 334 -16.87 -10.34 5.85
C LYS A 334 -16.74 -9.07 6.70
N GLN A 335 -15.50 -8.65 6.94
CA GLN A 335 -15.20 -7.41 7.66
C GLN A 335 -14.27 -6.53 6.85
N VAL A 336 -14.61 -5.25 6.79
CA VAL A 336 -13.79 -4.20 6.19
C VAL A 336 -13.43 -3.20 7.28
N ILE A 337 -12.15 -3.05 7.57
CA ILE A 337 -11.66 -2.24 8.68
C ILE A 337 -10.83 -1.10 8.13
N PHE A 338 -11.26 0.14 8.41
CA PHE A 338 -10.51 1.35 8.12
C PHE A 338 -9.77 1.77 9.39
N LEU A 339 -8.43 1.72 9.35
CA LEU A 339 -7.58 2.15 10.44
C LEU A 339 -7.23 3.63 10.27
N SER A 340 -7.41 4.39 11.32
CA SER A 340 -7.10 5.81 11.37
C SER A 340 -6.42 6.12 12.70
N ALA A 341 -5.37 6.93 12.68
CA ALA A 341 -4.76 7.44 13.90
C ALA A 341 -5.14 8.91 14.05
N ASP A 342 -6.20 9.18 14.82
CA ASP A 342 -6.70 10.53 15.05
C ASP A 342 -5.86 11.23 16.14
N ALA A 343 -5.20 12.34 15.77
CA ALA A 343 -4.45 13.17 16.73
C ALA A 343 -5.29 14.33 17.31
N PHE A 344 -6.52 14.48 16.88
CA PHE A 344 -7.44 15.53 17.37
C PHE A 344 -8.20 15.10 18.63
N GLY A 345 -8.23 13.81 18.95
CA GLY A 345 -8.94 13.28 20.10
C GLY A 345 -10.47 13.23 19.92
N VAL A 346 -10.96 13.13 18.72
CA VAL A 346 -12.38 13.25 18.35
C VAL A 346 -13.01 11.93 18.01
N LEU A 347 -12.34 11.11 17.20
CA LEU A 347 -12.95 9.89 16.66
C LEU A 347 -13.09 8.81 17.74
N PRO A 348 -14.24 8.10 17.77
CA PRO A 348 -14.39 6.93 18.63
C PRO A 348 -13.34 5.86 18.32
N PRO A 349 -12.97 5.02 19.30
CA PRO A 349 -12.07 3.89 19.04
C PRO A 349 -12.64 2.90 18.02
N VAL A 350 -13.97 2.82 17.90
CA VAL A 350 -14.64 2.07 16.83
C VAL A 350 -15.97 2.73 16.46
N SER A 351 -16.25 2.79 15.17
CA SER A 351 -17.52 3.25 14.62
C SER A 351 -18.02 2.24 13.60
N ILE A 352 -19.31 1.91 13.65
CA ILE A 352 -19.97 1.02 12.69
C ILE A 352 -20.50 1.89 11.55
N LEU A 353 -20.09 1.63 10.32
CA LEU A 353 -20.41 2.45 9.16
C LEU A 353 -21.54 1.81 8.34
N ASN A 354 -22.50 2.63 7.89
CA ASN A 354 -23.44 2.23 6.84
C ASN A 354 -22.76 2.32 5.44
N ALA A 355 -23.45 1.89 4.39
CA ALA A 355 -22.90 1.85 3.04
C ALA A 355 -22.42 3.22 2.53
N GLU A 356 -23.19 4.27 2.76
CA GLU A 356 -22.86 5.63 2.31
C GLU A 356 -21.70 6.22 3.12
N GLN A 357 -21.68 6.02 4.43
CA GLN A 357 -20.55 6.39 5.28
C GLN A 357 -19.28 5.62 4.89
N THR A 358 -19.41 4.34 4.56
CA THR A 358 -18.28 3.53 4.09
C THR A 358 -17.62 4.19 2.88
N LYS A 359 -18.38 4.59 1.87
CA LYS A 359 -17.86 5.31 0.70
C LYS A 359 -17.23 6.65 1.08
N TYR A 360 -17.90 7.45 1.90
CA TYR A 360 -17.43 8.78 2.31
C TYR A 360 -16.06 8.71 3.02
N TYR A 361 -15.95 7.84 4.04
CA TYR A 361 -14.73 7.74 4.84
C TYR A 361 -13.62 6.96 4.12
N PHE A 362 -13.97 6.08 3.21
CA PHE A 362 -13.02 5.47 2.29
C PHE A 362 -12.39 6.51 1.35
N LEU A 363 -13.21 7.35 0.74
CA LEU A 363 -12.73 8.46 -0.11
C LEU A 363 -11.89 9.47 0.68
N SER A 364 -12.21 9.71 1.93
CA SER A 364 -11.44 10.61 2.81
C SER A 364 -10.05 10.04 3.12
N GLY A 365 -9.97 8.76 3.49
CA GLY A 365 -8.69 8.10 3.80
C GLY A 365 -7.89 8.85 4.87
N PHE A 366 -8.54 9.13 6.00
CA PHE A 366 -8.03 10.03 7.03
C PHE A 366 -7.06 9.35 7.99
N THR A 367 -5.99 10.07 8.30
CA THR A 367 -5.18 9.91 9.52
C THR A 367 -4.65 11.27 9.94
N ALA A 368 -4.03 11.38 11.10
CA ALA A 368 -3.42 12.62 11.55
C ALA A 368 -2.08 12.36 12.23
N LYS A 369 -1.20 13.37 12.16
CA LYS A 369 0.09 13.38 12.84
C LYS A 369 -0.02 14.23 14.11
N LEU A 370 0.53 13.71 15.21
CA LEU A 370 0.60 14.46 16.45
C LEU A 370 1.66 15.57 16.36
N ALA A 371 1.42 16.68 17.03
CA ALA A 371 2.41 17.75 17.17
C ALA A 371 3.74 17.23 17.75
N GLY A 372 4.85 17.63 17.16
CA GLY A 372 6.19 17.24 17.59
C GLY A 372 6.67 15.87 17.13
N THR A 373 5.88 15.11 16.37
CA THR A 373 6.28 13.78 15.86
C THR A 373 7.18 13.84 14.64
N GLU A 374 7.12 14.95 13.89
CA GLU A 374 7.98 15.23 12.74
C GLU A 374 8.43 16.70 12.76
N ARG A 375 9.55 16.97 12.10
CA ARG A 375 10.07 18.35 11.99
C ARG A 375 9.05 19.23 11.28
N GLY A 376 8.67 20.32 11.94
CA GLY A 376 7.69 21.29 11.40
C GLY A 376 6.23 20.99 11.74
N ILE A 377 5.93 19.90 12.42
CA ILE A 377 4.58 19.60 12.92
C ILE A 377 4.42 20.20 14.32
N THR A 378 3.75 21.33 14.41
CA THR A 378 3.54 22.09 15.66
C THR A 378 2.15 21.91 16.25
N GLU A 379 1.21 21.42 15.46
CA GLU A 379 -0.18 21.12 15.85
C GLU A 379 -0.64 19.82 15.19
N PRO A 380 -1.75 19.20 15.64
CA PRO A 380 -2.31 18.05 14.98
C PRO A 380 -2.58 18.36 13.50
N THR A 381 -1.98 17.56 12.61
CA THR A 381 -2.06 17.80 11.17
C THR A 381 -2.75 16.63 10.48
N PRO A 382 -3.89 16.85 9.81
CA PRO A 382 -4.60 15.80 9.09
C PRO A 382 -3.90 15.42 7.80
N THR A 383 -3.97 14.15 7.46
CA THR A 383 -3.62 13.61 6.15
C THR A 383 -4.85 12.95 5.57
N PHE A 384 -5.23 13.36 4.35
CA PHE A 384 -6.31 12.74 3.59
C PHE A 384 -5.73 12.12 2.33
N SER A 385 -5.85 10.81 2.22
CA SER A 385 -5.39 10.05 1.06
C SER A 385 -6.52 9.19 0.53
N ALA A 386 -7.08 9.56 -0.62
CA ALA A 386 -8.23 8.89 -1.21
C ALA A 386 -8.04 7.37 -1.22
N CYS A 387 -9.03 6.65 -0.73
CA CYS A 387 -9.04 5.18 -0.69
C CYS A 387 -7.81 4.58 0.04
N PHE A 388 -7.20 5.33 0.94
CA PHE A 388 -5.96 4.99 1.66
C PHE A 388 -4.76 4.71 0.74
N GLY A 389 -4.79 5.23 -0.48
CA GLY A 389 -3.73 4.98 -1.47
C GLY A 389 -3.78 5.93 -2.67
N GLN A 390 -4.04 7.22 -2.46
CA GLN A 390 -4.24 8.19 -3.54
C GLN A 390 -3.12 8.20 -4.58
N ALA A 391 -1.88 8.03 -4.16
CA ALA A 391 -0.72 8.03 -5.07
C ALA A 391 -0.75 6.93 -6.14
N PHE A 392 -1.59 5.91 -5.95
CA PHE A 392 -1.67 4.73 -6.83
C PHE A 392 -2.98 4.66 -7.62
N LEU A 393 -3.88 5.62 -7.43
CA LEU A 393 -5.17 5.64 -8.11
C LEU A 393 -5.04 6.23 -9.50
N GLU A 394 -5.38 5.42 -10.51
CA GLU A 394 -5.33 5.81 -11.92
C GLU A 394 -6.70 6.31 -12.43
N LEU A 395 -7.78 5.84 -11.80
CA LEU A 395 -9.16 6.24 -12.09
C LEU A 395 -9.67 7.21 -11.02
N HIS A 396 -10.79 7.87 -11.29
CA HIS A 396 -11.42 8.73 -10.29
C HIS A 396 -11.71 7.93 -9.00
N PRO A 397 -11.41 8.48 -7.81
CA PRO A 397 -11.52 7.74 -6.55
C PRO A 397 -12.90 7.14 -6.27
N THR A 398 -13.99 7.77 -6.73
CA THR A 398 -15.35 7.25 -6.58
C THR A 398 -15.54 5.87 -7.21
N LYS A 399 -14.77 5.55 -8.25
CA LYS A 399 -14.83 4.22 -8.89
C LYS A 399 -14.40 3.11 -7.94
N TYR A 400 -13.35 3.35 -7.16
CA TYR A 400 -12.86 2.38 -6.17
C TYR A 400 -13.85 2.21 -5.00
N ALA A 401 -14.46 3.29 -4.56
CA ALA A 401 -15.47 3.25 -3.50
C ALA A 401 -16.72 2.48 -3.94
N GLU A 402 -17.18 2.70 -5.17
CA GLU A 402 -18.30 1.96 -5.76
C GLU A 402 -18.02 0.45 -5.86
N GLU A 403 -16.83 0.07 -6.35
CA GLU A 403 -16.46 -1.34 -6.47
C GLU A 403 -16.35 -2.02 -5.10
N LEU A 404 -15.74 -1.36 -4.12
CA LEU A 404 -15.63 -1.88 -2.75
C LEU A 404 -17.02 -2.17 -2.16
N VAL A 405 -17.91 -1.20 -2.18
CA VAL A 405 -19.25 -1.33 -1.58
C VAL A 405 -20.12 -2.32 -2.35
N LYS A 406 -19.99 -2.38 -3.67
CA LYS A 406 -20.67 -3.40 -4.49
C LYS A 406 -20.30 -4.82 -4.04
N HIS A 407 -19.02 -5.11 -3.86
CA HIS A 407 -18.58 -6.43 -3.39
C HIS A 407 -18.97 -6.68 -1.92
N MET A 408 -18.93 -5.65 -1.07
CA MET A 408 -19.41 -5.75 0.30
C MET A 408 -20.88 -6.14 0.38
N GLN A 409 -21.72 -5.51 -0.43
CA GLN A 409 -23.17 -5.81 -0.48
C GLN A 409 -23.45 -7.24 -0.93
N LYS A 410 -22.72 -7.74 -1.92
CA LYS A 410 -22.82 -9.14 -2.36
C LYS A 410 -22.43 -10.14 -1.29
N SER A 411 -21.39 -9.85 -0.50
CA SER A 411 -20.90 -10.77 0.54
C SER A 411 -21.59 -10.60 1.90
N GLY A 412 -22.34 -9.51 2.09
CA GLY A 412 -22.89 -9.12 3.39
C GLY A 412 -21.83 -8.56 4.33
N ALA A 413 -20.70 -8.09 3.82
CA ALA A 413 -19.62 -7.51 4.62
C ALA A 413 -20.06 -6.22 5.28
N LYS A 414 -19.50 -5.95 6.48
CA LYS A 414 -19.70 -4.72 7.23
C LYS A 414 -18.39 -3.95 7.35
N ALA A 415 -18.50 -2.63 7.42
CA ALA A 415 -17.36 -1.74 7.55
C ALA A 415 -17.31 -1.08 8.93
N TYR A 416 -16.09 -0.91 9.43
CA TYR A 416 -15.79 -0.31 10.73
C TYR A 416 -14.65 0.69 10.58
N LEU A 417 -14.80 1.86 11.20
CA LEU A 417 -13.70 2.82 11.33
C LEU A 417 -13.08 2.63 12.72
N VAL A 418 -11.84 2.20 12.78
CA VAL A 418 -11.11 1.95 14.02
C VAL A 418 -10.04 3.01 14.21
N ASN A 419 -10.18 3.78 15.30
CA ASN A 419 -9.22 4.80 15.68
C ASN A 419 -8.13 4.21 16.58
N THR A 420 -6.90 4.17 16.07
CA THR A 420 -5.70 3.74 16.80
C THR A 420 -4.90 4.93 17.37
N GLY A 421 -5.44 6.12 17.29
CA GLY A 421 -4.80 7.37 17.70
C GLY A 421 -5.07 7.75 19.18
N TRP A 422 -5.33 9.01 19.39
CA TRP A 422 -5.46 9.62 20.71
C TRP A 422 -6.91 9.95 21.06
N ASN A 423 -7.19 10.13 22.33
CA ASN A 423 -8.48 10.58 22.85
C ASN A 423 -8.30 11.76 23.83
N GLY A 424 -9.36 12.15 24.53
CA GLY A 424 -9.35 13.30 25.44
C GLY A 424 -8.40 13.19 26.64
N THR A 425 -7.89 11.99 26.93
CA THR A 425 -6.88 11.80 27.98
C THR A 425 -5.47 12.31 27.57
N GLY A 426 -5.30 12.67 26.29
CA GLY A 426 -3.99 13.01 25.72
C GLY A 426 -3.07 11.81 25.52
N LYS A 427 -3.56 10.60 25.73
CA LYS A 427 -2.83 9.36 25.52
C LYS A 427 -3.37 8.62 24.29
N ARG A 428 -2.50 7.87 23.64
CA ARG A 428 -2.89 6.98 22.56
C ARG A 428 -3.74 5.83 23.11
N ILE A 429 -4.79 5.47 22.38
CA ILE A 429 -5.61 4.29 22.67
C ILE A 429 -4.68 3.07 22.76
N SER A 430 -4.82 2.27 23.81
CA SER A 430 -3.92 1.14 24.04
C SER A 430 -4.05 0.08 22.93
N ILE A 431 -2.93 -0.57 22.61
CA ILE A 431 -2.93 -1.68 21.67
C ILE A 431 -3.84 -2.83 22.16
N ARG A 432 -3.93 -3.00 23.48
CA ARG A 432 -4.81 -4.00 24.10
C ARG A 432 -6.27 -3.73 23.78
N ASP A 433 -6.74 -2.48 23.96
CA ASP A 433 -8.12 -2.11 23.66
C ASP A 433 -8.39 -2.20 22.16
N THR A 434 -7.45 -1.77 21.32
CA THR A 434 -7.57 -1.87 19.86
C THR A 434 -7.67 -3.32 19.41
N ARG A 435 -6.84 -4.23 19.93
CA ARG A 435 -6.93 -5.67 19.63
C ARG A 435 -8.23 -6.27 20.14
N GLY A 436 -8.69 -5.87 21.32
CA GLY A 436 -9.99 -6.27 21.86
C GLY A 436 -11.15 -5.87 20.93
N ILE A 437 -11.11 -4.66 20.41
CA ILE A 437 -12.08 -4.17 19.41
C ILE A 437 -12.02 -5.00 18.13
N ILE A 438 -10.82 -5.22 17.58
CA ILE A 438 -10.65 -6.04 16.37
C ILE A 438 -11.18 -7.47 16.61
N ASP A 439 -10.89 -8.08 17.75
CA ASP A 439 -11.42 -9.41 18.08
C ASP A 439 -12.95 -9.43 18.07
N ARG A 440 -13.60 -8.41 18.64
CA ARG A 440 -15.09 -8.30 18.65
C ARG A 440 -15.69 -7.99 17.27
N ILE A 441 -14.92 -7.38 16.39
CA ILE A 441 -15.30 -7.24 14.98
C ILE A 441 -15.21 -8.61 14.27
N LEU A 442 -14.10 -9.32 14.45
CA LEU A 442 -13.83 -10.58 13.75
C LEU A 442 -14.74 -11.74 14.20
N ASP A 443 -15.16 -11.76 15.47
CA ASP A 443 -16.11 -12.76 16.00
C ASP A 443 -17.59 -12.32 15.89
N HIS A 444 -17.87 -11.18 15.27
CA HIS A 444 -19.20 -10.60 15.08
C HIS A 444 -19.93 -10.18 16.37
N GLU A 445 -19.27 -10.15 17.51
CA GLU A 445 -19.89 -9.74 18.77
C GLU A 445 -20.24 -8.24 18.79
N ILE A 446 -19.48 -7.40 18.07
CA ILE A 446 -19.78 -5.98 17.92
C ILE A 446 -21.18 -5.75 17.31
N ASP A 447 -21.62 -6.63 16.42
CA ASP A 447 -22.91 -6.49 15.74
C ASP A 447 -24.12 -6.75 16.66
N LYS A 448 -23.89 -7.37 17.82
CA LYS A 448 -24.89 -7.66 18.84
C LYS A 448 -24.85 -6.65 19.99
N ALA A 449 -23.84 -5.81 20.07
CA ALA A 449 -23.65 -4.85 21.15
C ALA A 449 -24.72 -3.76 21.13
N PRO A 450 -25.13 -3.23 22.31
CA PRO A 450 -25.95 -2.04 22.36
C PRO A 450 -25.16 -0.85 21.81
N THR A 451 -25.86 0.02 21.07
CA THR A 451 -25.23 1.14 20.36
C THR A 451 -25.89 2.48 20.70
N LYS A 452 -25.16 3.55 20.43
CA LYS A 452 -25.66 4.93 20.41
C LYS A 452 -25.02 5.66 19.22
N THR A 453 -25.60 6.81 18.87
CA THR A 453 -25.07 7.68 17.81
C THR A 453 -24.40 8.90 18.43
N ILE A 454 -23.22 9.27 17.96
CA ILE A 454 -22.51 10.46 18.43
C ILE A 454 -22.78 11.68 17.52
N PRO A 455 -22.72 12.90 18.04
CA PRO A 455 -23.00 14.12 17.26
C PRO A 455 -21.93 14.40 16.18
N TYR A 456 -22.28 15.25 15.24
CA TYR A 456 -21.47 15.77 14.11
C TYR A 456 -21.17 14.73 13.04
N PHE A 457 -20.67 13.56 13.40
CA PHE A 457 -20.29 12.49 12.47
C PHE A 457 -21.42 11.47 12.25
N ASP A 458 -22.42 11.46 13.09
CA ASP A 458 -23.50 10.45 13.08
C ASP A 458 -22.99 9.01 13.14
N PHE A 459 -21.81 8.81 13.76
CA PHE A 459 -21.25 7.48 13.92
C PHE A 459 -22.03 6.66 14.94
N VAL A 460 -22.36 5.45 14.58
CA VAL A 460 -22.93 4.44 15.47
C VAL A 460 -21.77 3.78 16.23
N VAL A 461 -21.79 3.88 17.54
CA VAL A 461 -20.74 3.33 18.42
C VAL A 461 -21.33 2.35 19.41
N PRO A 462 -20.61 1.25 19.75
CA PRO A 462 -21.05 0.38 20.83
C PRO A 462 -20.92 1.10 22.18
N THR A 463 -21.83 0.80 23.10
CA THR A 463 -21.78 1.33 24.46
C THR A 463 -21.04 0.42 25.42
N GLU A 464 -20.88 -0.85 25.04
CA GLU A 464 -20.08 -1.85 25.74
C GLU A 464 -19.55 -2.90 24.76
N LEU A 465 -18.36 -3.39 25.00
CA LEU A 465 -17.74 -4.52 24.30
C LEU A 465 -16.95 -5.36 25.30
N GLU A 466 -17.12 -6.66 25.25
CA GLU A 466 -16.37 -7.58 26.12
C GLU A 466 -14.85 -7.43 25.87
N GLY A 467 -14.07 -7.31 26.94
CA GLY A 467 -12.62 -7.18 26.87
C GLY A 467 -12.09 -5.80 26.48
N VAL A 468 -12.98 -4.82 26.31
CA VAL A 468 -12.63 -3.43 25.99
C VAL A 468 -13.10 -2.49 27.11
N ASN A 469 -12.25 -1.53 27.46
CA ASN A 469 -12.62 -0.52 28.44
C ASN A 469 -13.81 0.31 27.91
N LYS A 470 -14.97 0.21 28.56
CA LYS A 470 -16.18 0.92 28.15
C LYS A 470 -16.06 2.44 28.23
N ASP A 471 -15.17 2.96 29.08
CA ASP A 471 -15.01 4.40 29.32
C ASP A 471 -14.36 5.14 28.15
N ILE A 472 -13.81 4.41 27.18
CA ILE A 472 -13.22 5.00 25.96
C ILE A 472 -14.15 4.96 24.74
N LEU A 473 -15.22 4.17 24.77
CA LEU A 473 -16.05 3.89 23.59
C LEU A 473 -16.79 5.13 23.07
N ASP A 474 -17.24 6.01 23.97
CA ASP A 474 -17.68 7.36 23.59
C ASP A 474 -16.53 8.33 23.86
N PRO A 475 -15.97 8.98 22.84
CA PRO A 475 -14.81 9.85 23.02
C PRO A 475 -15.08 11.04 23.94
N ARG A 476 -16.33 11.46 24.10
CA ARG A 476 -16.72 12.56 25.02
C ARG A 476 -16.43 12.22 26.48
N ASP A 477 -16.55 10.95 26.85
CA ASP A 477 -16.31 10.46 28.22
C ASP A 477 -14.82 10.48 28.61
N THR A 478 -13.92 10.64 27.64
CA THR A 478 -12.46 10.74 27.89
C THR A 478 -12.02 12.17 28.24
N TYR A 479 -12.89 13.16 28.11
CA TYR A 479 -12.64 14.56 28.43
C TYR A 479 -13.17 14.89 29.83
N LYS A 480 -12.50 15.82 30.52
CA LYS A 480 -13.01 16.38 31.80
C LYS A 480 -14.21 17.26 31.55
N ASP A 481 -14.24 17.96 30.43
CA ASP A 481 -15.32 18.80 29.97
C ASP A 481 -15.70 18.44 28.53
N ALA A 482 -16.90 17.93 28.32
CA ALA A 482 -17.41 17.52 27.03
C ALA A 482 -17.44 18.66 25.99
N SER A 483 -17.45 19.93 26.43
CA SER A 483 -17.37 21.07 25.50
C SER A 483 -16.04 21.18 24.78
N GLU A 484 -14.97 20.66 25.36
CA GLU A 484 -13.65 20.58 24.69
C GLU A 484 -13.71 19.61 23.51
N TRP A 485 -14.34 18.44 23.70
CA TRP A 485 -14.56 17.51 22.61
C TRP A 485 -15.39 18.14 21.50
N GLU A 486 -16.49 18.82 21.86
CA GLU A 486 -17.38 19.45 20.88
C GLU A 486 -16.65 20.47 19.99
N ALA A 487 -15.81 21.33 20.57
CA ALA A 487 -15.02 22.29 19.83
C ALA A 487 -14.05 21.60 18.84
N LYS A 488 -13.37 20.55 19.28
CA LYS A 488 -12.46 19.75 18.42
C LYS A 488 -13.21 18.97 17.36
N ALA A 489 -14.39 18.44 17.69
CA ALA A 489 -15.24 17.72 16.76
C ALA A 489 -15.74 18.62 15.63
N LYS A 490 -16.14 19.84 15.92
CA LYS A 490 -16.50 20.85 14.91
C LYS A 490 -15.34 21.19 14.00
N ASP A 491 -14.13 21.35 14.54
CA ASP A 491 -12.92 21.63 13.76
C ASP A 491 -12.60 20.46 12.82
N LEU A 492 -12.57 19.23 13.34
CA LEU A 492 -12.28 18.06 12.52
C LEU A 492 -13.37 17.82 11.46
N ALA A 493 -14.64 17.97 11.82
CA ALA A 493 -15.75 17.88 10.88
C ALA A 493 -15.61 18.87 9.72
N ALA A 494 -15.25 20.13 10.02
CA ALA A 494 -14.99 21.15 9.00
C ALA A 494 -13.84 20.75 8.06
N ARG A 495 -12.79 20.11 8.57
CA ARG A 495 -11.65 19.63 7.78
C ARG A 495 -12.06 18.48 6.84
N PHE A 496 -12.87 17.53 7.29
CA PHE A 496 -13.45 16.49 6.43
C PHE A 496 -14.30 17.08 5.31
N ILE A 497 -15.20 17.99 5.65
CA ILE A 497 -16.09 18.68 4.68
C ILE A 497 -15.25 19.41 3.63
N LYS A 498 -14.24 20.17 4.05
CA LYS A 498 -13.34 20.88 3.15
C LYS A 498 -12.61 19.92 2.21
N ASN A 499 -12.08 18.83 2.73
CA ASN A 499 -11.37 17.82 1.93
C ASN A 499 -12.31 17.16 0.90
N PHE A 500 -13.56 16.87 1.30
CA PHE A 500 -14.49 16.14 0.43
C PHE A 500 -14.96 16.94 -0.78
N LYS A 501 -14.86 18.27 -0.75
CA LYS A 501 -15.26 19.14 -1.89
C LYS A 501 -14.62 18.74 -3.22
N LYS A 502 -13.41 18.22 -3.19
CA LYS A 502 -12.72 17.73 -4.39
C LYS A 502 -13.41 16.55 -5.10
N TYR A 503 -14.35 15.87 -4.43
CA TYR A 503 -15.11 14.77 -5.01
C TYR A 503 -16.52 15.17 -5.48
N GLU A 504 -16.94 16.41 -5.21
CA GLU A 504 -18.26 16.93 -5.58
C GLU A 504 -18.38 17.27 -7.07
N GLY A 505 -17.31 17.12 -7.85
CA GLY A 505 -17.27 17.40 -9.29
C GLY A 505 -18.05 16.39 -10.14
N ASN A 506 -18.41 15.22 -9.61
CA ASN A 506 -19.26 14.24 -10.29
C ASN A 506 -20.48 13.86 -9.44
N GLU A 507 -21.47 13.22 -10.07
CA GLU A 507 -22.73 12.85 -9.40
C GLU A 507 -22.53 11.85 -8.26
N ALA A 508 -21.60 10.90 -8.41
CA ALA A 508 -21.29 9.91 -7.38
C ALA A 508 -20.75 10.57 -6.10
N GLY A 509 -19.86 11.54 -6.25
CA GLY A 509 -19.33 12.31 -5.10
C GLY A 509 -20.39 13.22 -4.46
N LYS A 510 -21.18 13.93 -5.26
CA LYS A 510 -22.27 14.78 -4.76
C LYS A 510 -23.28 14.00 -3.91
N ALA A 511 -23.63 12.79 -4.34
CA ALA A 511 -24.57 11.93 -3.63
C ALA A 511 -24.10 11.51 -2.25
N LEU A 512 -22.79 11.59 -1.95
CA LEU A 512 -22.19 11.16 -0.69
C LEU A 512 -22.04 12.29 0.34
N VAL A 513 -22.23 13.55 -0.04
CA VAL A 513 -22.03 14.71 0.86
C VAL A 513 -22.85 14.56 2.16
N ALA A 514 -24.09 14.09 2.06
CA ALA A 514 -24.96 13.90 3.22
C ALA A 514 -24.51 12.78 4.18
N ALA A 515 -23.61 11.89 3.75
CA ALA A 515 -23.05 10.83 4.60
C ALA A 515 -21.87 11.30 5.45
N GLY A 516 -21.32 12.47 5.15
CA GLY A 516 -20.24 13.08 5.90
C GLY A 516 -20.68 13.81 7.17
N PRO A 517 -19.71 14.45 7.85
CA PRO A 517 -19.99 15.23 9.04
C PRO A 517 -20.94 16.40 8.77
N LYS A 518 -21.66 16.79 9.80
CA LYS A 518 -22.58 17.95 9.79
C LYS A 518 -22.15 18.93 10.88
N LEU A 519 -22.18 20.22 10.58
CA LEU A 519 -21.90 21.30 11.51
C LEU A 519 -23.17 21.92 12.08
#